data_483467e8189a579b6bae4ba228da004c
#
_entry.id   483467e8189a579b6bae4ba228da004c
#
_cell.length_a   1.000
_cell.length_b   1.000
_cell.length_c   1.000
_cell.angle_alpha   90.00
_cell.angle_beta   90.00
_cell.angle_gamma   90.00
#
_symmetry.space_group_name_H-M   'P 1'
#
loop_
_entity.id
_entity.type
_entity.pdbx_description
1 polymer ?
#
loop_
_entity_poly.entity_id
_entity_poly.type
_entity_poly.pdbx_seq_one_letter_code
_entity_poly.pdbx_strand_id
1 'polypeptide(L)'
;MKKGFIGLVFLWVTQICCAQFSLRSDQPIKLACDNAEEKVVQTALKLFIRDYQSVFSASAAVDARQGNIIVGTVGKSPLLKAVSADVSALIGKKQAFLLQVLPDGKLLVAGSDSHGTAYGIMELSRLIGVSPWEWWADVTPEKKISFVLPAEYQTLQSPSVEYRGIFINDEDWGLMPWSSQTYEPSDVKGHIGPKTN
;
A
#
# COMPACT_ATOMS: atom_id res chain seq x y z
N MET A 1 47.32 -32.76 -44.27
CA MET A 1 47.09 -31.55 -43.50
C MET A 1 45.59 -31.44 -43.24
N LYS A 2 45.11 -31.79 -42.04
CA LYS A 2 43.71 -31.66 -41.64
C LYS A 2 43.52 -30.32 -40.90
N LYS A 3 42.76 -29.37 -41.47
CA LYS A 3 42.40 -28.13 -40.83
C LYS A 3 41.22 -28.38 -39.88
N GLY A 4 41.46 -28.31 -38.57
CA GLY A 4 40.41 -28.34 -37.56
C GLY A 4 39.69 -26.99 -37.49
N PHE A 5 38.38 -27.01 -37.67
CA PHE A 5 37.49 -25.85 -37.52
C PHE A 5 37.03 -25.79 -36.04
N ILE A 6 37.54 -24.83 -35.28
CA ILE A 6 37.08 -24.58 -33.90
C ILE A 6 35.88 -23.68 -33.99
N GLY A 7 34.68 -24.24 -33.81
CA GLY A 7 33.45 -23.49 -33.71
C GLY A 7 33.34 -22.83 -32.34
N LEU A 8 33.37 -21.50 -32.31
CA LEU A 8 33.10 -20.72 -31.09
C LEU A 8 31.59 -20.71 -30.82
N VAL A 9 31.16 -21.45 -29.81
CA VAL A 9 29.76 -21.40 -29.33
C VAL A 9 29.61 -20.18 -28.43
N PHE A 10 28.95 -19.15 -28.92
CA PHE A 10 28.51 -18.02 -28.10
C PHE A 10 27.28 -18.42 -27.27
N LEU A 11 27.47 -18.68 -25.97
CA LEU A 11 26.36 -18.80 -25.04
C LEU A 11 25.79 -17.38 -24.77
N TRP A 12 24.64 -17.07 -25.34
CA TRP A 12 23.86 -15.92 -24.94
C TRP A 12 23.21 -16.20 -23.58
N VAL A 13 23.81 -15.69 -22.52
CA VAL A 13 23.16 -15.64 -21.21
C VAL A 13 22.20 -14.44 -21.24
N THR A 14 20.91 -14.69 -21.46
CA THR A 14 19.88 -13.70 -21.25
C THR A 14 19.77 -13.44 -19.75
N GLN A 15 20.36 -12.35 -19.28
CA GLN A 15 20.08 -11.83 -17.95
C GLN A 15 18.61 -11.39 -17.93
N ILE A 16 17.76 -12.17 -17.28
CA ILE A 16 16.41 -11.74 -16.92
C ILE A 16 16.60 -10.70 -15.83
N CYS A 17 16.62 -9.43 -16.20
CA CYS A 17 16.62 -8.31 -15.28
C CYS A 17 15.21 -8.23 -14.68
N CYS A 18 14.97 -8.86 -13.54
CA CYS A 18 13.74 -8.67 -12.79
C CYS A 18 13.71 -7.23 -12.28
N ALA A 19 12.71 -6.47 -12.68
CA ALA A 19 12.59 -5.08 -12.30
C ALA A 19 12.12 -4.95 -10.84
N GLN A 20 12.93 -4.30 -10.01
CA GLN A 20 12.56 -3.95 -8.64
C GLN A 20 11.52 -2.82 -8.60
N PHE A 21 10.69 -2.77 -7.57
CA PHE A 21 9.82 -1.63 -7.32
C PHE A 21 10.58 -0.56 -6.52
N SER A 22 10.44 0.72 -6.92
CA SER A 22 11.07 1.81 -6.20
C SER A 22 10.16 3.03 -6.08
N LEU A 23 10.26 3.71 -4.94
CA LEU A 23 9.68 5.03 -4.66
C LEU A 23 10.84 6.01 -4.45
N ARG A 24 10.70 7.25 -4.95
CA ARG A 24 11.75 8.26 -4.89
C ARG A 24 11.17 9.64 -4.63
N SER A 25 11.93 10.48 -3.94
CA SER A 25 11.54 11.86 -3.62
C SER A 25 11.54 12.80 -4.85
N ASP A 26 12.19 12.43 -5.94
CA ASP A 26 12.26 13.18 -7.19
C ASP A 26 11.23 12.71 -8.24
N GLN A 27 10.38 11.74 -7.91
CA GLN A 27 9.42 11.18 -8.86
C GLN A 27 8.01 11.14 -8.26
N PRO A 28 7.02 11.73 -8.94
CA PRO A 28 5.63 11.54 -8.57
C PRO A 28 5.20 10.09 -8.84
N ILE A 29 4.28 9.58 -8.02
CA ILE A 29 3.71 8.26 -8.23
C ILE A 29 2.22 8.32 -8.58
N LYS A 30 1.76 7.28 -9.26
CA LYS A 30 0.33 7.04 -9.50
C LYS A 30 -0.09 5.70 -8.93
N LEU A 31 -1.25 5.70 -8.27
CA LEU A 31 -1.92 4.50 -7.78
C LEU A 31 -3.06 4.20 -8.76
N ALA A 32 -2.97 3.07 -9.47
CA ALA A 32 -4.08 2.59 -10.28
C ALA A 32 -5.12 1.94 -9.36
N CYS A 33 -6.30 2.53 -9.27
CA CYS A 33 -7.42 2.00 -8.49
C CYS A 33 -8.74 2.32 -9.19
N ASP A 34 -9.62 1.33 -9.29
CA ASP A 34 -10.94 1.52 -9.87
C ASP A 34 -11.79 2.45 -9.00
N ASN A 35 -12.50 3.37 -9.63
CA ASN A 35 -13.40 4.31 -8.94
C ASN A 35 -14.58 3.62 -8.25
N ALA A 36 -14.92 2.39 -8.66
CA ALA A 36 -15.97 1.57 -8.07
C ALA A 36 -15.54 0.84 -6.78
N GLU A 37 -14.27 0.94 -6.38
CA GLU A 37 -13.82 0.40 -5.10
C GLU A 37 -14.53 1.06 -3.92
N GLU A 38 -14.72 0.32 -2.83
CA GLU A 38 -15.47 0.78 -1.67
C GLU A 38 -14.82 1.97 -0.96
N LYS A 39 -15.64 2.69 -0.19
CA LYS A 39 -15.24 3.92 0.51
C LYS A 39 -14.02 3.73 1.44
N VAL A 40 -13.91 2.56 2.07
CA VAL A 40 -12.78 2.23 2.93
C VAL A 40 -11.46 2.18 2.14
N VAL A 41 -11.47 1.63 0.92
CA VAL A 41 -10.30 1.62 0.02
C VAL A 41 -9.93 3.04 -0.40
N GLN A 42 -10.93 3.84 -0.80
CA GLN A 42 -10.72 5.24 -1.18
C GLN A 42 -10.15 6.08 -0.01
N THR A 43 -10.58 5.79 1.22
CA THR A 43 -10.05 6.44 2.42
C THR A 43 -8.60 6.04 2.66
N ALA A 44 -8.28 4.74 2.59
CA ALA A 44 -6.90 4.26 2.74
C ALA A 44 -5.95 4.85 1.69
N LEU A 45 -6.41 5.02 0.44
CA LEU A 45 -5.63 5.69 -0.61
C LEU A 45 -5.31 7.14 -0.27
N LYS A 46 -6.28 7.89 0.26
CA LYS A 46 -6.05 9.29 0.70
C LYS A 46 -5.04 9.37 1.83
N LEU A 47 -5.12 8.45 2.79
CA LEU A 47 -4.15 8.36 3.89
C LEU A 47 -2.75 8.04 3.35
N PHE A 48 -2.60 7.04 2.50
CA PHE A 48 -1.31 6.70 1.90
C PHE A 48 -0.71 7.85 1.07
N ILE A 49 -1.52 8.59 0.31
CA ILE A 49 -1.06 9.76 -0.46
C ILE A 49 -0.46 10.81 0.49
N ARG A 50 -1.12 11.10 1.61
CA ARG A 50 -0.61 12.00 2.65
C ARG A 50 0.70 11.47 3.23
N ASP A 51 0.75 10.20 3.58
CA ASP A 51 1.92 9.53 4.15
C ASP A 51 3.10 9.55 3.16
N TYR A 52 2.85 9.27 1.88
CA TYR A 52 3.85 9.37 0.82
C TYR A 52 4.42 10.79 0.70
N GLN A 53 3.57 11.81 0.69
CA GLN A 53 4.00 13.21 0.67
C GLN A 53 4.80 13.58 1.92
N SER A 54 4.39 13.07 3.08
CA SER A 54 5.11 13.27 4.33
C SER A 54 6.53 12.68 4.28
N VAL A 55 6.70 11.46 3.75
CA VAL A 55 8.00 10.77 3.70
C VAL A 55 8.89 11.28 2.57
N PHE A 56 8.37 11.40 1.35
CA PHE A 56 9.19 11.68 0.15
C PHE A 56 9.14 13.13 -0.32
N SER A 57 8.25 13.96 0.20
CA SER A 57 8.00 15.33 -0.29
C SER A 57 7.64 15.39 -1.78
N ALA A 58 7.16 14.29 -2.33
CA ALA A 58 6.75 14.13 -3.73
C ALA A 58 5.24 13.92 -3.83
N SER A 59 4.67 14.22 -5.00
CA SER A 59 3.23 14.08 -5.23
C SER A 59 2.84 12.63 -5.51
N ALA A 60 1.64 12.26 -5.07
CA ALA A 60 0.99 11.01 -5.40
C ALA A 60 -0.45 11.29 -5.84
N ALA A 61 -0.94 10.52 -6.81
CA ALA A 61 -2.30 10.67 -7.34
C ALA A 61 -2.95 9.32 -7.65
N VAL A 62 -4.26 9.26 -7.59
CA VAL A 62 -5.03 8.09 -8.03
C VAL A 62 -5.41 8.26 -9.50
N ASP A 63 -5.25 7.18 -10.26
CA ASP A 63 -5.69 7.05 -11.65
C ASP A 63 -6.54 5.78 -11.78
N ALA A 64 -7.63 5.83 -12.54
CA ALA A 64 -8.54 4.70 -12.65
C ALA A 64 -7.99 3.51 -13.46
N ARG A 65 -6.89 3.69 -14.20
CA ARG A 65 -6.43 2.71 -15.20
C ARG A 65 -4.95 2.35 -15.11
N GLN A 66 -4.10 3.27 -14.69
CA GLN A 66 -2.65 3.09 -14.77
C GLN A 66 -1.91 3.69 -13.57
N GLY A 67 -0.84 3.04 -13.16
CA GLY A 67 -0.01 3.51 -12.05
C GLY A 67 1.20 2.63 -11.81
N ASN A 68 2.06 3.11 -10.92
CA ASN A 68 3.21 2.37 -10.41
C ASN A 68 2.78 1.34 -9.35
N ILE A 69 1.67 1.63 -8.68
CA ILE A 69 1.04 0.75 -7.68
C ILE A 69 -0.35 0.41 -8.19
N ILE A 70 -0.66 -0.87 -8.30
CA ILE A 70 -1.96 -1.38 -8.75
C ILE A 70 -2.71 -1.85 -7.52
N VAL A 71 -3.89 -1.27 -7.27
CA VAL A 71 -4.71 -1.55 -6.10
C VAL A 71 -6.04 -2.15 -6.53
N GLY A 72 -6.46 -3.23 -5.87
CA GLY A 72 -7.77 -3.81 -6.17
C GLY A 72 -8.23 -4.88 -5.20
N THR A 73 -9.55 -5.07 -5.19
CA THR A 73 -10.23 -6.11 -4.41
C THR A 73 -10.56 -7.30 -5.30
N VAL A 74 -10.22 -8.52 -4.85
CA VAL A 74 -10.49 -9.77 -5.57
C VAL A 74 -12.00 -9.90 -5.83
N GLY A 75 -12.33 -10.26 -7.07
CA GLY A 75 -13.72 -10.39 -7.51
C GLY A 75 -14.43 -9.08 -7.89
N LYS A 76 -13.84 -7.90 -7.54
CA LYS A 76 -14.41 -6.58 -7.84
C LYS A 76 -13.58 -5.84 -8.88
N SER A 77 -12.29 -5.65 -8.62
CA SER A 77 -11.43 -4.83 -9.45
C SER A 77 -11.12 -5.47 -10.81
N PRO A 78 -11.42 -4.81 -11.93
CA PRO A 78 -11.01 -5.26 -13.26
C PRO A 78 -9.49 -5.17 -13.45
N LEU A 79 -8.79 -4.31 -12.70
CA LEU A 79 -7.34 -4.16 -12.77
C LEU A 79 -6.61 -5.45 -12.40
N LEU A 80 -7.16 -6.23 -11.43
CA LEU A 80 -6.55 -7.50 -11.02
C LEU A 80 -6.61 -8.57 -12.11
N LYS A 81 -7.56 -8.48 -13.05
CA LYS A 81 -7.65 -9.41 -14.19
C LYS A 81 -6.58 -9.14 -15.24
N ALA A 82 -6.05 -7.93 -15.28
CA ALA A 82 -5.06 -7.49 -16.26
C ALA A 82 -3.61 -7.72 -15.80
N VAL A 83 -3.40 -8.09 -14.53
CA VAL A 83 -2.05 -8.34 -14.00
C VAL A 83 -1.71 -9.82 -14.00
N SER A 84 -0.45 -10.14 -14.31
CA SER A 84 0.08 -11.51 -14.25
C SER A 84 0.48 -11.85 -12.81
N ALA A 85 -0.50 -11.90 -11.90
CA ALA A 85 -0.27 -12.26 -10.50
C ALA A 85 -1.29 -13.31 -10.06
N ASP A 86 -0.84 -14.29 -9.29
CA ASP A 86 -1.72 -15.28 -8.68
C ASP A 86 -2.31 -14.74 -7.38
N VAL A 87 -3.57 -14.37 -7.43
CA VAL A 87 -4.34 -13.90 -6.27
C VAL A 87 -5.23 -15.00 -5.66
N SER A 88 -5.09 -16.25 -6.11
CA SER A 88 -5.92 -17.38 -5.64
C SER A 88 -5.81 -17.60 -4.14
N ALA A 89 -4.65 -17.34 -3.55
CA ALA A 89 -4.41 -17.44 -2.12
C ALA A 89 -5.26 -16.48 -1.26
N LEU A 90 -5.90 -15.47 -1.87
CA LEU A 90 -6.83 -14.55 -1.21
C LEU A 90 -8.28 -15.03 -1.25
N ILE A 91 -8.61 -15.98 -2.14
CA ILE A 91 -10.00 -16.46 -2.31
C ILE A 91 -10.48 -17.15 -1.04
N GLY A 92 -11.66 -16.75 -0.56
CA GLY A 92 -12.27 -17.30 0.65
C GLY A 92 -11.68 -16.81 1.97
N LYS A 93 -10.62 -15.98 1.93
CA LYS A 93 -10.10 -15.33 3.13
C LYS A 93 -10.88 -14.04 3.45
N LYS A 94 -10.90 -13.69 4.72
CA LYS A 94 -11.43 -12.40 5.20
C LYS A 94 -10.29 -11.46 5.55
N GLN A 95 -10.39 -10.22 5.09
CA GLN A 95 -9.47 -9.14 5.46
C GLN A 95 -7.99 -9.44 5.19
N ALA A 96 -7.71 -10.35 4.27
CA ALA A 96 -6.36 -10.71 3.86
C ALA A 96 -5.89 -9.80 2.72
N PHE A 97 -4.58 -9.60 2.62
CA PHE A 97 -3.98 -8.88 1.51
C PHE A 97 -2.69 -9.53 1.02
N LEU A 98 -2.39 -9.26 -0.24
CA LEU A 98 -1.16 -9.61 -0.93
C LEU A 98 -0.48 -8.32 -1.40
N LEU A 99 0.79 -8.14 -1.05
CA LEU A 99 1.70 -7.20 -1.73
C LEU A 99 2.69 -8.02 -2.56
N GLN A 100 2.88 -7.65 -3.82
CA GLN A 100 3.80 -8.34 -4.71
C GLN A 100 4.41 -7.37 -5.73
N VAL A 101 5.73 -7.42 -5.90
CA VAL A 101 6.41 -6.77 -7.02
C VAL A 101 6.15 -7.60 -8.28
N LEU A 102 5.65 -6.94 -9.32
CA LEU A 102 5.35 -7.56 -10.61
C LEU A 102 6.59 -7.59 -11.51
N PRO A 103 6.62 -8.47 -12.52
CA PRO A 103 7.76 -8.56 -13.43
C PRO A 103 8.12 -7.26 -14.16
N ASP A 104 7.15 -6.34 -14.33
CA ASP A 104 7.35 -5.01 -14.94
C ASP A 104 7.79 -3.94 -13.92
N GLY A 105 8.09 -4.31 -12.68
CA GLY A 105 8.54 -3.42 -11.62
C GLY A 105 7.44 -2.61 -10.93
N LYS A 106 6.17 -2.86 -11.24
CA LYS A 106 5.05 -2.29 -10.50
C LYS A 106 4.80 -3.06 -9.21
N LEU A 107 4.11 -2.41 -8.26
CA LEU A 107 3.67 -3.06 -7.04
C LEU A 107 2.17 -3.36 -7.11
N LEU A 108 1.81 -4.60 -6.86
CA LEU A 108 0.43 -5.03 -6.67
C LEU A 108 0.06 -4.96 -5.19
N VAL A 109 -1.11 -4.38 -4.92
CA VAL A 109 -1.83 -4.41 -3.63
C VAL A 109 -3.19 -5.05 -3.87
N ALA A 110 -3.34 -6.31 -3.56
CA ALA A 110 -4.60 -7.04 -3.74
C ALA A 110 -5.19 -7.43 -2.38
N GLY A 111 -6.48 -7.18 -2.17
CA GLY A 111 -7.21 -7.62 -0.98
C GLY A 111 -8.23 -8.70 -1.28
N SER A 112 -8.47 -9.61 -0.33
CA SER A 112 -9.55 -10.60 -0.41
C SER A 112 -10.94 -9.97 -0.36
N ASP A 113 -11.04 -8.83 0.30
CA ASP A 113 -12.20 -7.96 0.42
C ASP A 113 -11.73 -6.50 0.54
N SER A 114 -12.64 -5.55 0.64
CA SER A 114 -12.32 -4.12 0.71
C SER A 114 -11.50 -3.73 1.95
N HIS A 115 -11.71 -4.39 3.09
CA HIS A 115 -10.89 -4.17 4.27
C HIS A 115 -9.48 -4.73 4.08
N GLY A 116 -9.34 -5.92 3.51
CA GLY A 116 -8.03 -6.49 3.15
C GLY A 116 -7.26 -5.57 2.19
N THR A 117 -7.94 -5.01 1.18
CA THR A 117 -7.33 -4.02 0.27
C THR A 117 -6.85 -2.79 1.03
N ALA A 118 -7.68 -2.24 1.92
CA ALA A 118 -7.31 -1.10 2.75
C ALA A 118 -6.11 -1.42 3.67
N TYR A 119 -6.07 -2.61 4.27
CA TYR A 119 -4.92 -3.04 5.09
C TYR A 119 -3.64 -3.17 4.27
N GLY A 120 -3.73 -3.69 3.03
CA GLY A 120 -2.57 -3.73 2.13
C GLY A 120 -2.04 -2.34 1.80
N ILE A 121 -2.91 -1.35 1.60
CA ILE A 121 -2.51 0.04 1.38
C ILE A 121 -1.83 0.61 2.64
N MET A 122 -2.38 0.35 3.83
CA MET A 122 -1.78 0.83 5.09
C MET A 122 -0.47 0.10 5.43
N GLU A 123 -0.30 -1.15 4.98
CA GLU A 123 0.99 -1.84 5.08
C GLU A 123 2.06 -1.13 4.25
N LEU A 124 1.71 -0.54 3.11
CA LEU A 124 2.62 0.31 2.35
C LEU A 124 3.08 1.53 3.16
N SER A 125 2.17 2.22 3.86
CA SER A 125 2.51 3.31 4.78
C SER A 125 3.50 2.85 5.85
N ARG A 126 3.27 1.67 6.44
CA ARG A 126 4.19 1.08 7.41
C ARG A 126 5.58 0.78 6.81
N LEU A 127 5.63 0.19 5.62
CA LEU A 127 6.89 -0.16 4.93
C LEU A 127 7.73 1.07 4.59
N ILE A 128 7.11 2.18 4.19
CA ILE A 128 7.84 3.43 3.95
C ILE A 128 8.24 4.15 5.24
N GLY A 129 7.81 3.66 6.42
CA GLY A 129 8.26 4.12 7.73
C GLY A 129 7.29 5.03 8.47
N VAL A 130 6.02 5.08 8.06
CA VAL A 130 4.98 5.78 8.82
C VAL A 130 4.52 4.90 9.98
N SER A 131 4.65 5.42 11.18
CA SER A 131 4.18 4.75 12.39
C SER A 131 2.66 4.88 12.55
N PRO A 132 1.94 3.86 13.04
CA PRO A 132 0.54 4.02 13.44
C PRO A 132 0.36 5.04 14.58
N TRP A 133 1.43 5.38 15.31
CA TRP A 133 1.45 6.40 16.35
C TRP A 133 1.59 7.83 15.83
N GLU A 134 1.69 8.05 14.52
CA GLU A 134 1.70 9.38 13.92
C GLU A 134 0.48 10.21 14.36
N TRP A 135 -0.68 9.58 14.48
CA TRP A 135 -1.93 10.23 14.89
C TRP A 135 -2.06 10.47 16.39
N TRP A 136 -1.57 9.52 17.20
CA TRP A 136 -1.82 9.50 18.64
C TRP A 136 -0.68 10.06 19.47
N ALA A 137 0.53 10.05 18.94
CA ALA A 137 1.74 10.41 19.65
C ALA A 137 2.63 11.38 18.84
N ASP A 138 2.10 12.02 17.80
CA ASP A 138 2.80 13.01 16.96
C ASP A 138 4.15 12.49 16.41
N VAL A 139 4.22 11.19 16.11
CA VAL A 139 5.44 10.55 15.60
C VAL A 139 5.60 10.91 14.12
N THR A 140 6.30 12.01 13.85
CA THR A 140 6.58 12.46 12.49
C THR A 140 7.46 11.46 11.75
N PRO A 141 7.07 10.99 10.55
CA PRO A 141 7.88 10.07 9.76
C PRO A 141 9.16 10.72 9.26
N GLU A 142 10.24 9.93 9.23
CA GLU A 142 11.52 10.37 8.67
C GLU A 142 11.42 10.59 7.17
N LYS A 143 12.08 11.65 6.67
CA LYS A 143 12.19 11.91 5.24
C LYS A 143 13.12 10.89 4.57
N LYS A 144 12.72 10.39 3.41
CA LYS A 144 13.50 9.44 2.61
C LYS A 144 13.72 9.96 1.19
N ILE A 145 14.88 9.68 0.66
CA ILE A 145 15.21 9.95 -0.75
C ILE A 145 14.66 8.83 -1.63
N SER A 146 14.72 7.59 -1.14
CA SER A 146 14.24 6.42 -1.86
C SER A 146 13.79 5.30 -0.92
N PHE A 147 12.95 4.41 -1.47
CA PHE A 147 12.55 3.15 -0.88
C PHE A 147 12.48 2.10 -1.99
N VAL A 148 12.97 0.90 -1.74
CA VAL A 148 13.06 -0.17 -2.75
C VAL A 148 12.52 -1.47 -2.18
N LEU A 149 11.72 -2.17 -2.99
CA LEU A 149 11.37 -3.58 -2.77
C LEU A 149 12.04 -4.41 -3.86
N PRO A 150 12.72 -5.53 -3.52
CA PRO A 150 13.35 -6.39 -4.50
C PRO A 150 12.33 -7.04 -5.43
N ALA A 151 12.77 -7.51 -6.58
CA ALA A 151 11.91 -8.08 -7.61
C ALA A 151 11.09 -9.29 -7.14
N GLU A 152 11.65 -10.06 -6.21
CA GLU A 152 11.01 -11.24 -5.62
C GLU A 152 10.13 -10.93 -4.41
N TYR A 153 9.97 -9.63 -4.05
CA TYR A 153 9.18 -9.26 -2.88
C TYR A 153 7.74 -9.69 -3.04
N GLN A 154 7.29 -10.50 -2.09
CA GLN A 154 5.90 -10.90 -1.95
C GLN A 154 5.57 -11.11 -0.47
N THR A 155 4.45 -10.62 -0.03
CA THR A 155 3.90 -10.91 1.30
C THR A 155 2.40 -11.12 1.24
N LEU A 156 1.93 -12.18 1.87
CA LEU A 156 0.51 -12.49 2.08
C LEU A 156 0.26 -12.44 3.58
N GLN A 157 -0.66 -11.57 3.99
CA GLN A 157 -1.07 -11.47 5.38
C GLN A 157 -2.57 -11.69 5.53
N SER A 158 -2.94 -12.39 6.59
CA SER A 158 -4.31 -12.65 6.94
C SER A 158 -4.46 -12.55 8.46
N PRO A 159 -5.51 -11.93 8.99
CA PRO A 159 -5.75 -11.90 10.42
C PRO A 159 -5.87 -13.30 11.01
N SER A 160 -5.25 -13.53 12.16
CA SER A 160 -5.35 -14.79 12.89
C SER A 160 -6.68 -14.96 13.64
N VAL A 161 -7.37 -13.83 13.91
CA VAL A 161 -8.67 -13.80 14.60
C VAL A 161 -9.62 -12.86 13.87
N GLU A 162 -10.92 -13.16 13.91
CA GLU A 162 -11.95 -12.40 13.19
C GLU A 162 -12.18 -11.02 13.83
N TYR A 163 -12.33 -10.97 15.15
CA TYR A 163 -12.59 -9.74 15.88
C TYR A 163 -11.33 -9.19 16.51
N ARG A 164 -11.01 -7.94 16.17
CA ARG A 164 -9.85 -7.21 16.67
C ARG A 164 -10.27 -5.78 16.97
N GLY A 165 -9.69 -5.22 18.02
CA GLY A 165 -9.97 -3.85 18.41
C GLY A 165 -9.00 -3.36 19.47
N ILE A 166 -9.07 -2.07 19.71
CA ILE A 166 -8.43 -1.41 20.84
C ILE A 166 -9.52 -0.74 21.67
N PHE A 167 -9.30 -0.68 22.97
CA PHE A 167 -10.13 0.09 23.86
C PHE A 167 -9.53 1.49 24.02
N ILE A 168 -10.33 2.53 23.82
CA ILE A 168 -9.92 3.92 23.99
C ILE A 168 -10.88 4.56 24.98
N ASN A 169 -10.32 5.05 26.10
CA ASN A 169 -11.10 5.85 27.03
C ASN A 169 -11.39 7.23 26.46
N ASP A 170 -12.58 7.74 26.70
CA ASP A 170 -13.03 9.09 26.32
C ASP A 170 -12.94 10.12 27.44
N GLU A 171 -12.04 9.90 28.39
CA GLU A 171 -11.79 10.76 29.54
C GLU A 171 -11.08 12.06 29.16
N ASP A 172 -11.03 13.01 30.11
CA ASP A 172 -10.57 14.40 29.93
C ASP A 172 -9.17 14.59 29.36
N TRP A 173 -8.35 13.57 29.34
CA TRP A 173 -6.94 13.57 28.90
C TRP A 173 -6.64 12.58 27.76
N GLY A 174 -7.65 11.94 27.23
CA GLY A 174 -7.53 10.96 26.15
C GLY A 174 -8.25 11.38 24.87
N LEU A 175 -9.25 10.59 24.46
CA LEU A 175 -9.99 10.78 23.21
C LEU A 175 -10.74 12.10 23.15
N MET A 176 -11.31 12.55 24.27
CA MET A 176 -12.13 13.77 24.33
C MET A 176 -11.37 15.02 23.89
N PRO A 177 -10.20 15.40 24.47
CA PRO A 177 -9.45 16.55 23.99
C PRO A 177 -8.91 16.38 22.58
N TRP A 178 -8.48 15.19 22.19
CA TRP A 178 -8.03 14.94 20.82
C TRP A 178 -9.16 15.15 19.82
N SER A 179 -10.35 14.61 20.07
CA SER A 179 -11.52 14.79 19.21
C SER A 179 -11.86 16.27 19.04
N SER A 180 -12.03 16.97 20.15
CA SER A 180 -12.47 18.38 20.15
C SER A 180 -11.41 19.39 19.69
N GLN A 181 -10.12 19.06 19.80
CA GLN A 181 -9.04 19.99 19.46
C GLN A 181 -8.40 19.68 18.11
N THR A 182 -8.32 18.43 17.73
CA THR A 182 -7.57 17.98 16.56
C THR A 182 -8.47 17.44 15.45
N TYR A 183 -9.42 16.55 15.79
CA TYR A 183 -10.17 15.82 14.77
C TYR A 183 -11.42 16.57 14.29
N GLU A 184 -12.19 17.13 15.19
CA GLU A 184 -13.43 17.86 14.88
C GLU A 184 -13.61 19.15 15.71
N PRO A 185 -12.64 20.08 15.64
CA PRO A 185 -12.59 21.25 16.51
C PRO A 185 -13.74 22.25 16.32
N SER A 186 -14.43 22.19 15.18
CA SER A 186 -15.55 23.07 14.86
C SER A 186 -16.90 22.57 15.37
N ASP A 187 -17.03 21.28 15.66
CA ASP A 187 -18.34 20.66 15.88
C ASP A 187 -18.72 20.61 17.36
N VAL A 188 -17.77 20.29 18.25
CA VAL A 188 -18.05 20.21 19.70
C VAL A 188 -16.84 20.66 20.50
N LYS A 189 -17.07 21.59 21.44
CA LYS A 189 -16.03 22.11 22.32
C LYS A 189 -15.90 21.24 23.58
N GLY A 190 -14.76 20.60 23.78
CA GLY A 190 -14.42 19.85 24.99
C GLY A 190 -15.14 18.53 25.19
N HIS A 191 -15.76 18.00 24.12
CA HIS A 191 -16.47 16.72 24.14
C HIS A 191 -16.15 15.91 22.87
N ILE A 192 -16.47 14.61 22.90
CA ILE A 192 -16.45 13.76 21.70
C ILE A 192 -17.58 14.20 20.79
N GLY A 193 -17.26 14.50 19.55
CA GLY A 193 -18.23 14.90 18.55
C GLY A 193 -18.77 13.73 17.73
N PRO A 194 -19.76 14.01 16.85
CA PRO A 194 -20.47 12.96 16.11
C PRO A 194 -19.64 12.23 15.06
N LYS A 195 -18.46 12.73 14.70
CA LYS A 195 -17.55 12.04 13.77
C LYS A 195 -16.60 11.07 14.46
N THR A 196 -16.38 11.26 15.76
CA THR A 196 -15.53 10.39 16.59
C THR A 196 -16.34 9.26 17.19
N ASN A 197 -17.63 9.45 17.39
CA ASN A 197 -18.55 8.51 18.05
C ASN A 197 -19.06 7.42 17.11
#